data_d1697d7d50a0c3b815789403a2848b1c
#
_entry.id   d1697d7d50a0c3b815789403a2848b1c
#
_cell.length_a   1.000
_cell.length_b   1.000
_cell.length_c   1.000
_cell.angle_alpha   90.00
_cell.angle_beta   90.00
_cell.angle_gamma   90.00
#
_symmetry.space_group_name_H-M   'P 1'
#
loop_
_entity.id
_entity.type
_entity.pdbx_description
1 polymer ?
#
loop_
_entity_poly.entity_id
_entity_poly.type
_entity_poly.pdbx_seq_one_letter_code
_entity_poly.pdbx_strand_id
1 'polypeptide(L)'
;MKKLLLTLCLMALLGVGLYAYLNSRTVKIMDAHHGQYTAQILVDHLPWSHSASINWWLKNQSSILKQYNIPSADADGPIFITIYAFGDGYKEAGKKDRRCFDEMQATKNCIDKNILMSVRRTRDGDTEFSFDDVAYLRNQDGKITRSSRDEY
;
A
#
# COMPACT_ATOMS: atom_id res chain seq x y z
N MET A 1 21.55 -39.47 5.72
CA MET A 1 20.96 -38.52 6.69
C MET A 1 21.66 -37.16 6.70
N LYS A 2 22.99 -37.08 6.88
CA LYS A 2 23.72 -35.78 6.91
C LYS A 2 23.53 -34.92 5.65
N LYS A 3 23.55 -35.51 4.44
CA LYS A 3 23.34 -34.79 3.18
C LYS A 3 21.91 -34.24 3.05
N LEU A 4 20.89 -34.98 3.51
CA LEU A 4 19.49 -34.54 3.49
C LEU A 4 19.29 -33.37 4.46
N LEU A 5 19.89 -33.44 5.65
CA LEU A 5 19.84 -32.37 6.64
C LEU A 5 20.48 -31.08 6.10
N LEU A 6 21.62 -31.22 5.42
CA LEU A 6 22.35 -30.09 4.83
C LEU A 6 21.53 -29.40 3.72
N THR A 7 20.86 -30.18 2.86
CA THR A 7 19.99 -29.63 1.81
C THR A 7 18.76 -28.93 2.37
N LEU A 8 18.15 -29.48 3.42
CA LEU A 8 17.01 -28.82 4.10
C LEU A 8 17.42 -27.51 4.76
N CYS A 9 18.57 -27.47 5.45
CA CYS A 9 19.11 -26.23 6.02
C CYS A 9 19.41 -25.17 4.93
N LEU A 10 19.98 -25.59 3.80
CA LEU A 10 20.28 -24.68 2.70
C LEU A 10 19.01 -24.08 2.10
N MET A 11 17.98 -24.89 1.87
CA MET A 11 16.68 -24.43 1.37
C MET A 11 15.99 -23.48 2.36
N ALA A 12 16.06 -23.75 3.66
CA ALA A 12 15.52 -22.88 4.69
C ALA A 12 16.22 -21.52 4.71
N LEU A 13 17.55 -21.49 4.60
CA LEU A 13 18.33 -20.25 4.54
C LEU A 13 18.02 -19.45 3.28
N LEU A 14 17.86 -20.09 2.13
CA LEU A 14 17.45 -19.43 0.89
C LEU A 14 16.05 -18.84 1.00
N GLY A 15 15.11 -19.57 1.61
CA GLY A 15 13.74 -19.09 1.84
C GLY A 15 13.71 -17.86 2.75
N VAL A 16 14.43 -17.89 3.86
CA VAL A 16 14.56 -16.75 4.79
C VAL A 16 15.23 -15.56 4.11
N GLY A 17 16.29 -15.78 3.34
CA GLY A 17 16.99 -14.74 2.59
C GLY A 17 16.09 -14.08 1.55
N LEU A 18 15.32 -14.86 0.79
CA LEU A 18 14.37 -14.35 -0.20
C LEU A 18 13.24 -13.56 0.49
N TYR A 19 12.68 -14.07 1.56
CA TYR A 19 11.64 -13.38 2.34
C TYR A 19 12.13 -12.03 2.86
N ALA A 20 13.32 -11.99 3.47
CA ALA A 20 13.94 -10.77 3.96
C ALA A 20 14.17 -9.77 2.80
N TYR A 21 14.68 -10.24 1.66
CA TYR A 21 14.89 -9.42 0.47
C TYR A 21 13.60 -8.79 -0.04
N LEU A 22 12.53 -9.59 -0.20
CA LEU A 22 11.25 -9.12 -0.71
C LEU A 22 10.58 -8.07 0.23
N ASN A 23 10.81 -8.17 1.53
CA ASN A 23 10.28 -7.21 2.50
C ASN A 23 11.15 -5.95 2.68
N SER A 24 12.42 -5.98 2.28
CA SER A 24 13.37 -4.87 2.45
C SER A 24 13.63 -4.06 1.18
N ARG A 25 13.06 -4.46 0.04
CA ARG A 25 13.19 -3.71 -1.21
C ARG A 25 12.68 -2.28 -1.06
N THR A 26 13.45 -1.32 -1.57
CA THR A 26 13.04 0.08 -1.57
C THR A 26 11.82 0.30 -2.45
N VAL A 27 10.73 0.76 -1.87
CA VAL A 27 9.51 1.16 -2.59
C VAL A 27 9.73 2.51 -3.25
N LYS A 28 9.43 2.60 -4.54
CA LYS A 28 9.48 3.85 -5.30
C LYS A 28 8.06 4.42 -5.45
N ILE A 29 7.88 5.67 -5.05
CA ILE A 29 6.68 6.41 -5.37
C ILE A 29 6.80 6.91 -6.81
N MET A 30 5.88 6.49 -7.65
CA MET A 30 5.86 6.85 -9.07
C MET A 30 5.10 8.16 -9.30
N ASP A 31 3.96 8.31 -8.62
CA ASP A 31 3.13 9.51 -8.64
C ASP A 31 2.12 9.50 -7.48
N ALA A 32 1.43 10.61 -7.25
CA ALA A 32 0.35 10.69 -6.30
C ALA A 32 -0.70 11.72 -6.73
N HIS A 33 -1.96 11.38 -6.52
CA HIS A 33 -3.12 12.21 -6.82
C HIS A 33 -3.99 12.35 -5.59
N HIS A 34 -4.64 13.49 -5.41
CA HIS A 34 -5.57 13.65 -4.30
C HIS A 34 -6.70 14.64 -4.62
N GLY A 35 -7.85 14.37 -4.03
CA GLY A 35 -8.93 15.31 -3.87
C GLY A 35 -9.08 15.71 -2.40
N GLN A 36 -10.25 16.23 -2.05
CA GLN A 36 -10.54 16.65 -0.68
C GLN A 36 -10.58 15.48 0.31
N TYR A 37 -11.17 14.34 -0.09
CA TYR A 37 -11.47 13.21 0.82
C TYR A 37 -10.65 11.96 0.54
N THR A 38 -10.06 11.87 -0.62
CA THR A 38 -9.32 10.68 -1.07
C THR A 38 -7.98 11.04 -1.68
N ALA A 39 -7.00 10.16 -1.48
CA ALA A 39 -5.74 10.23 -2.20
C ALA A 39 -5.38 8.86 -2.81
N GLN A 40 -4.64 8.89 -3.89
CA GLN A 40 -4.11 7.73 -4.60
C GLN A 40 -2.60 7.85 -4.67
N ILE A 41 -1.89 6.89 -4.11
CA ILE A 41 -0.43 6.81 -4.16
C ILE A 41 -0.06 5.69 -5.12
N LEU A 42 0.73 6.00 -6.14
CA LEU A 42 1.16 5.06 -7.15
C LEU A 42 2.58 4.61 -6.86
N VAL A 43 2.78 3.32 -6.66
CA VAL A 43 4.09 2.74 -6.32
C VAL A 43 4.49 1.65 -7.31
N ASP A 44 5.77 1.36 -7.40
CA ASP A 44 6.28 0.23 -8.17
C ASP A 44 5.91 -1.11 -7.53
N HIS A 45 5.98 -1.21 -6.22
CA HIS A 45 5.59 -2.38 -5.41
C HIS A 45 5.40 -1.98 -3.94
N LEU A 46 4.84 -2.88 -3.14
CA LEU A 46 4.92 -2.83 -1.67
C LEU A 46 5.78 -3.99 -1.14
N PRO A 47 6.28 -3.91 0.10
CA PRO A 47 6.84 -5.07 0.78
C PRO A 47 5.88 -6.26 0.74
N TRP A 48 6.40 -7.47 0.71
CA TRP A 48 5.57 -8.64 0.42
C TRP A 48 4.60 -9.02 1.53
N SER A 49 4.97 -8.85 2.80
CA SER A 49 4.07 -9.12 3.92
C SER A 49 3.20 -7.90 4.25
N HIS A 50 1.98 -8.14 4.73
CA HIS A 50 1.08 -7.08 5.20
C HIS A 50 1.72 -6.25 6.31
N SER A 51 2.36 -6.91 7.26
CA SER A 51 3.06 -6.23 8.36
C SER A 51 4.17 -5.32 7.86
N ALA A 52 4.98 -5.75 6.90
CA ALA A 52 6.04 -4.93 6.32
C ALA A 52 5.46 -3.75 5.51
N SER A 53 4.35 -3.95 4.79
CA SER A 53 3.64 -2.89 4.06
C SER A 53 3.06 -1.83 4.99
N ILE A 54 2.43 -2.25 6.10
CA ILE A 54 1.91 -1.33 7.13
C ILE A 54 3.05 -0.53 7.75
N ASN A 55 4.13 -1.19 8.14
CA ASN A 55 5.30 -0.54 8.73
C ASN A 55 5.97 0.44 7.75
N TRP A 56 6.05 0.07 6.48
CA TRP A 56 6.54 0.97 5.43
C TRP A 56 5.69 2.25 5.35
N TRP A 57 4.37 2.10 5.34
CA TRP A 57 3.47 3.26 5.31
C TRP A 57 3.64 4.13 6.54
N LEU A 58 3.58 3.55 7.73
CA LEU A 58 3.72 4.28 9.00
C LEU A 58 5.03 5.08 9.08
N LYS A 59 6.12 4.52 8.51
CA LYS A 59 7.42 5.17 8.47
C LYS A 59 7.51 6.30 7.44
N ASN A 60 6.84 6.17 6.30
CA ASN A 60 7.05 7.05 5.14
C ASN A 60 5.90 8.02 4.88
N GLN A 61 4.70 7.82 5.46
CA GLN A 61 3.50 8.60 5.16
C GLN A 61 3.72 10.12 5.23
N SER A 62 4.36 10.62 6.29
CA SER A 62 4.59 12.06 6.46
C SER A 62 5.44 12.65 5.35
N SER A 63 6.47 11.94 4.91
CA SER A 63 7.33 12.37 3.79
C SER A 63 6.60 12.33 2.47
N ILE A 64 5.79 11.29 2.23
CA ILE A 64 4.99 11.14 1.01
C ILE A 64 3.95 12.25 0.92
N LEU A 65 3.17 12.45 1.98
CA LEU A 65 2.12 13.49 2.00
C LEU A 65 2.75 14.88 1.78
N LYS A 66 3.86 15.17 2.42
CA LYS A 66 4.57 16.44 2.23
C LYS A 66 5.10 16.61 0.81
N GLN A 67 5.71 15.58 0.23
CA GLN A 67 6.29 15.63 -1.11
C GLN A 67 5.26 15.93 -2.19
N TYR A 68 4.05 15.40 -2.05
CA TYR A 68 2.96 15.57 -3.02
C TYR A 68 1.92 16.61 -2.61
N ASN A 69 2.22 17.43 -1.60
CA ASN A 69 1.34 18.48 -1.08
C ASN A 69 -0.05 17.97 -0.69
N ILE A 70 -0.14 16.76 -0.18
CA ILE A 70 -1.37 16.14 0.31
C ILE A 70 -1.54 16.54 1.79
N PRO A 71 -2.62 17.26 2.16
CA PRO A 71 -2.88 17.59 3.55
C PRO A 71 -3.05 16.31 4.39
N SER A 72 -2.63 16.33 5.66
CA SER A 72 -2.92 15.22 6.56
C SER A 72 -4.42 15.20 6.95
N ALA A 73 -4.91 14.05 7.39
CA ALA A 73 -6.31 13.93 7.84
C ALA A 73 -6.64 14.87 9.01
N ASP A 74 -5.65 15.23 9.84
CA ASP A 74 -5.79 16.20 10.93
C ASP A 74 -5.85 17.66 10.44
N ALA A 75 -5.47 17.91 9.19
CA ALA A 75 -5.53 19.20 8.53
C ALA A 75 -6.60 19.23 7.41
N ASP A 76 -7.74 18.59 7.65
CA ASP A 76 -8.87 18.45 6.70
C ASP A 76 -8.47 17.79 5.36
N GLY A 77 -7.41 17.00 5.38
CA GLY A 77 -6.96 16.23 4.22
C GLY A 77 -7.69 14.91 4.04
N PRO A 78 -7.28 14.13 3.04
CA PRO A 78 -7.89 12.85 2.72
C PRO A 78 -7.91 11.88 3.91
N ILE A 79 -9.07 11.34 4.21
CA ILE A 79 -9.28 10.31 5.24
C ILE A 79 -9.16 8.89 4.66
N PHE A 80 -9.16 8.76 3.34
CA PHE A 80 -9.06 7.50 2.61
C PHE A 80 -7.94 7.58 1.57
N ILE A 81 -6.93 6.76 1.73
CA ILE A 81 -5.76 6.69 0.84
C ILE A 81 -5.71 5.29 0.24
N THR A 82 -5.63 5.21 -1.09
CA THR A 82 -5.46 3.95 -1.79
C THR A 82 -4.08 3.89 -2.42
N ILE A 83 -3.35 2.82 -2.18
CA ILE A 83 -2.04 2.56 -2.76
C ILE A 83 -2.21 1.57 -3.90
N TYR A 84 -1.88 2.02 -5.11
CA TYR A 84 -1.96 1.23 -6.34
C TYR A 84 -0.58 0.82 -6.83
N ALA A 85 -0.49 -0.35 -7.44
CA ALA A 85 0.64 -0.66 -8.30
C ALA A 85 0.56 0.21 -9.56
N PHE A 86 1.65 0.94 -9.85
CA PHE A 86 1.72 1.74 -11.09
C PHE A 86 1.76 0.87 -12.34
N GLY A 87 2.29 -0.37 -12.22
CA GLY A 87 2.33 -1.36 -13.28
C GLY A 87 2.99 -0.82 -14.54
N ASP A 88 2.31 -0.97 -15.68
CA ASP A 88 2.78 -0.48 -16.98
C ASP A 88 2.61 1.04 -17.18
N GLY A 89 2.24 1.77 -16.14
CA GLY A 89 2.09 3.21 -16.18
C GLY A 89 0.73 3.70 -16.65
N TYR A 90 0.69 4.97 -17.03
CA TYR A 90 -0.55 5.60 -17.50
C TYR A 90 -0.99 5.09 -18.86
N LYS A 91 -2.29 4.85 -18.98
CA LYS A 91 -2.99 4.33 -20.15
C LYS A 91 -4.17 5.22 -20.50
N GLU A 92 -4.66 5.10 -21.72
CA GLU A 92 -5.92 5.73 -22.12
C GLU A 92 -7.10 5.06 -21.41
N ALA A 93 -8.17 5.82 -21.17
CA ALA A 93 -9.45 5.26 -20.79
C ALA A 93 -9.90 4.27 -21.87
N GLY A 94 -10.33 3.09 -21.47
CA GLY A 94 -10.73 2.02 -22.37
C GLY A 94 -11.93 1.26 -21.85
N LYS A 95 -12.17 0.07 -22.40
CA LYS A 95 -13.25 -0.82 -21.93
C LYS A 95 -12.96 -1.50 -20.59
N LYS A 96 -11.69 -1.51 -20.15
CA LYS A 96 -11.32 -2.03 -18.83
C LYS A 96 -11.66 -1.03 -17.74
N ASP A 97 -12.07 -1.54 -16.59
CA ASP A 97 -12.25 -0.72 -15.39
C ASP A 97 -10.89 -0.22 -14.89
N ARG A 98 -10.61 1.06 -15.14
CA ARG A 98 -9.39 1.77 -14.76
C ARG A 98 -9.68 2.89 -13.79
N ARG A 99 -8.69 3.26 -12.99
CA ARG A 99 -8.72 4.51 -12.23
C ARG A 99 -8.15 5.62 -13.09
N CYS A 100 -8.98 6.61 -13.42
CA CYS A 100 -8.57 7.78 -14.21
C CYS A 100 -8.45 9.02 -13.31
N PHE A 101 -7.57 9.93 -13.71
CA PHE A 101 -7.23 11.16 -13.02
C PHE A 101 -7.55 12.34 -13.96
N ASP A 102 -8.73 12.93 -13.76
CA ASP A 102 -9.26 13.96 -14.65
C ASP A 102 -8.48 15.27 -14.57
N GLU A 103 -7.75 15.50 -13.47
CA GLU A 103 -6.83 16.64 -13.32
C GLU A 103 -5.62 16.56 -14.24
N MET A 104 -5.27 15.37 -14.71
CA MET A 104 -4.24 15.21 -15.73
C MET A 104 -4.80 15.58 -17.11
N GLN A 105 -4.34 16.67 -17.68
CA GLN A 105 -4.71 17.09 -19.03
C GLN A 105 -3.95 16.28 -20.10
N ALA A 106 -4.01 14.95 -20.00
CA ALA A 106 -3.34 14.02 -20.89
C ALA A 106 -4.30 12.93 -21.35
N THR A 107 -4.12 12.42 -22.56
CA THR A 107 -4.91 11.30 -23.11
C THR A 107 -4.69 10.02 -22.30
N LYS A 108 -3.46 9.82 -21.85
CA LYS A 108 -3.07 8.71 -20.96
C LYS A 108 -3.08 9.20 -19.52
N ASN A 109 -4.22 9.12 -18.87
CA ASN A 109 -4.43 9.57 -17.50
C ASN A 109 -5.04 8.49 -16.59
N CYS A 110 -5.04 7.23 -16.99
CA CYS A 110 -5.63 6.14 -16.24
C CYS A 110 -4.60 5.06 -15.91
N ILE A 111 -4.78 4.39 -14.79
CA ILE A 111 -4.01 3.20 -14.39
C ILE A 111 -4.93 1.99 -14.25
N ASP A 112 -4.37 0.80 -14.37
CA ASP A 112 -5.10 -0.42 -14.04
C ASP A 112 -5.39 -0.45 -12.52
N LYS A 113 -6.59 -0.89 -12.13
CA LYS A 113 -7.02 -0.95 -10.71
C LYS A 113 -6.35 -2.12 -9.96
N ASN A 114 -5.06 -2.07 -9.81
CA ASN A 114 -4.32 -3.00 -8.96
C ASN A 114 -4.06 -2.36 -7.59
N ILE A 115 -5.02 -2.54 -6.67
CA ILE A 115 -4.95 -2.02 -5.30
C ILE A 115 -4.04 -2.93 -4.49
N LEU A 116 -3.00 -2.36 -3.89
CA LEU A 116 -2.07 -3.08 -3.04
C LEU A 116 -2.43 -2.96 -1.55
N MET A 117 -2.89 -1.79 -1.13
CA MET A 117 -3.32 -1.52 0.24
C MET A 117 -4.20 -0.27 0.25
N SER A 118 -5.20 -0.25 1.12
CA SER A 118 -5.94 0.98 1.45
C SER A 118 -5.70 1.36 2.90
N VAL A 119 -5.65 2.66 3.16
CA VAL A 119 -5.49 3.23 4.50
C VAL A 119 -6.67 4.16 4.75
N ARG A 120 -7.39 3.93 5.82
CA ARG A 120 -8.58 4.71 6.18
C ARG A 120 -8.51 5.14 7.65
N ARG A 121 -8.82 6.40 7.92
CA ARG A 121 -9.08 6.86 9.28
C ARG A 121 -10.52 6.56 9.64
N THR A 122 -10.74 5.88 10.75
CA THR A 122 -12.07 5.58 11.28
C THR A 122 -12.64 6.78 12.03
N ARG A 123 -13.94 6.75 12.35
CA ARG A 123 -14.60 7.79 13.15
C ARG A 123 -14.02 7.91 14.55
N ASP A 124 -13.55 6.80 15.12
CA ASP A 124 -12.96 6.73 16.46
C ASP A 124 -11.50 7.21 16.50
N GLY A 125 -10.95 7.61 15.33
CA GLY A 125 -9.58 8.09 15.21
C GLY A 125 -8.53 7.00 15.02
N ASP A 126 -8.94 5.74 14.90
CA ASP A 126 -8.08 4.62 14.59
C ASP A 126 -7.71 4.61 13.09
N THR A 127 -6.69 3.86 12.73
CA THR A 127 -6.29 3.68 11.33
C THR A 127 -6.53 2.25 10.89
N GLU A 128 -7.32 2.07 9.84
CA GLU A 128 -7.55 0.78 9.21
C GLU A 128 -6.65 0.61 7.98
N PHE A 129 -6.01 -0.53 7.88
CA PHE A 129 -5.24 -0.98 6.73
C PHE A 129 -5.95 -2.17 6.10
N SER A 130 -6.40 -2.03 4.86
CA SER A 130 -7.13 -3.08 4.15
C SER A 130 -6.30 -3.63 3.00
N PHE A 131 -6.27 -4.95 2.90
CA PHE A 131 -5.75 -5.75 1.78
C PHE A 131 -6.92 -6.53 1.16
N ASP A 132 -6.69 -7.32 0.11
CA ASP A 132 -7.78 -7.99 -0.62
C ASP A 132 -8.70 -8.82 0.29
N ASP A 133 -8.13 -9.59 1.21
CA ASP A 133 -8.82 -10.60 2.02
C ASP A 133 -8.87 -10.27 3.51
N VAL A 134 -8.15 -9.24 3.96
CA VAL A 134 -8.00 -8.95 5.39
C VAL A 134 -7.83 -7.46 5.67
N ALA A 135 -8.29 -7.03 6.84
CA ALA A 135 -8.03 -5.71 7.37
C ALA A 135 -7.30 -5.78 8.71
N TYR A 136 -6.56 -4.72 9.01
CA TYR A 136 -5.86 -4.52 10.27
C TYR A 136 -6.25 -3.17 10.83
N LEU A 137 -6.55 -3.12 12.12
CA LEU A 137 -6.88 -1.89 12.83
C LEU A 137 -5.73 -1.51 13.75
N ARG A 138 -5.22 -0.31 13.60
CA ARG A 138 -4.24 0.29 14.49
C ARG A 138 -4.95 1.32 15.37
N ASN A 139 -5.02 1.05 16.68
CA ASN A 139 -5.60 1.98 17.63
C ASN A 139 -4.67 3.17 17.92
N GLN A 140 -5.17 4.15 18.70
CA GLN A 140 -4.41 5.35 19.05
C GLN A 140 -3.17 5.05 19.88
N ASP A 141 -3.14 3.95 20.65
CA ASP A 141 -1.96 3.49 21.39
C ASP A 141 -0.91 2.80 20.50
N GLY A 142 -1.21 2.63 19.21
CA GLY A 142 -0.30 2.03 18.23
C GLY A 142 -0.41 0.50 18.14
N LYS A 143 -1.31 -0.13 18.87
CA LYS A 143 -1.54 -1.58 18.80
C LYS A 143 -2.28 -1.92 17.51
N ILE A 144 -1.75 -2.90 16.78
CA ILE A 144 -2.33 -3.41 15.52
C ILE A 144 -2.99 -4.76 15.80
N THR A 145 -4.26 -4.89 15.43
CA THR A 145 -5.05 -6.12 15.52
C THR A 145 -5.63 -6.46 14.15
N ARG A 146 -5.72 -7.75 13.86
CA ARG A 146 -6.37 -8.23 12.64
C ARG A 146 -7.89 -8.15 12.83
N SER A 147 -8.58 -7.63 11.83
CA SER A 147 -10.04 -7.59 11.74
C SER A 147 -10.49 -8.47 10.58
N SER A 148 -11.54 -9.27 10.74
CA SER A 148 -12.17 -9.94 9.60
C SER A 148 -13.09 -8.94 8.89
N ARG A 149 -13.11 -8.98 7.58
CA ARG A 149 -13.95 -8.09 6.75
C ARG A 149 -15.46 -8.32 6.94
N ASP A 150 -15.82 -9.42 7.61
CA ASP A 150 -17.20 -9.90 7.75
C ASP A 150 -17.94 -9.30 8.98
N GLU A 151 -17.33 -8.34 9.68
CA GLU A 151 -17.93 -7.74 10.89
C GLU A 151 -18.60 -6.35 10.66
N TYR A 152 -18.93 -6.01 9.39
CA TYR A 152 -19.65 -4.74 9.11
C TYR A 152 -20.84 -4.96 8.19
#